data_6134e9ae3083866e0ab2ce546aa2a32b
#
_entry.id   6134e9ae3083866e0ab2ce546aa2a32b
#
_cell.length_a   1.000
_cell.length_b   1.000
_cell.length_c   1.000
_cell.angle_alpha   90.00
_cell.angle_beta   90.00
_cell.angle_gamma   90.00
#
_symmetry.space_group_name_H-M   'P 1'
#
loop_
_entity.id
_entity.type
_entity.pdbx_description
1 polymer ?
#
loop_
_entity_poly.entity_id
_entity_poly.type
_entity_poly.pdbx_seq_one_letter_code
_entity_poly.pdbx_strand_id
1 'polypeptide(L)'
;TDSNGRWSVEKFKGLMYQLERDANAIAQKTRRGKGNLIICSADVASALQMAGVLDYAPALSSNLNVDDTGNTFAGVLNGKFRVYVDPYAANVSASQYYVVGYKGTSPYDSGLFYCPYVPLQMVRAVGQNSFQPKIGFKTRYGMVQNPFATSDGDGALDNSGAVAAGKANLYYRRVKVTNLM
;
A
#
# COMPACT_ATOMS: atom_id res chain seq x y z
N THR A 1 -17.42 -0.44 -19.33
CA THR A 1 -16.69 0.65 -19.99
C THR A 1 -17.63 1.35 -20.95
N ASP A 2 -18.12 2.48 -20.52
CA ASP A 2 -18.96 3.33 -21.36
C ASP A 2 -18.11 3.96 -22.45
N SER A 3 -18.47 3.73 -23.71
CA SER A 3 -17.76 4.22 -24.90
C SER A 3 -17.89 5.73 -25.12
N ASN A 4 -18.67 6.41 -24.32
CA ASN A 4 -19.05 7.83 -24.55
C ASN A 4 -18.04 8.88 -24.09
N GLY A 5 -16.85 8.51 -23.65
CA GLY A 5 -15.80 9.49 -23.30
C GLY A 5 -16.14 10.45 -22.14
N ARG A 6 -17.32 10.36 -21.58
CA ARG A 6 -17.76 11.24 -20.48
C ARG A 6 -17.21 10.74 -19.14
N TRP A 7 -16.62 11.63 -18.40
CA TRP A 7 -16.30 11.43 -16.99
C TRP A 7 -17.61 11.36 -16.20
N SER A 8 -18.01 10.18 -15.80
CA SER A 8 -19.18 10.02 -14.96
C SER A 8 -18.79 9.37 -13.64
N VAL A 9 -19.45 9.78 -12.57
CA VAL A 9 -19.30 9.19 -11.22
C VAL A 9 -19.49 7.66 -11.25
N GLU A 10 -20.29 7.16 -12.17
CA GLU A 10 -20.56 5.72 -12.34
C GLU A 10 -19.31 4.93 -12.74
N LYS A 11 -18.42 5.51 -13.54
CA LYS A 11 -17.15 4.86 -13.91
C LYS A 11 -16.26 4.65 -12.69
N PHE A 12 -16.21 5.61 -11.80
CA PHE A 12 -15.43 5.51 -10.57
C PHE A 12 -16.05 4.54 -9.55
N LYS A 13 -17.38 4.35 -9.56
CA LYS A 13 -18.04 3.31 -8.77
C LYS A 13 -17.64 1.90 -9.20
N GLY A 14 -17.33 1.70 -10.47
CA GLY A 14 -16.77 0.43 -10.95
C GLY A 14 -15.42 0.09 -10.33
N LEU A 15 -14.58 1.10 -10.06
CA LEU A 15 -13.33 0.92 -9.33
C LEU A 15 -13.57 0.42 -7.90
N MET A 16 -14.59 0.97 -7.23
CA MET A 16 -15.00 0.53 -5.90
C MET A 16 -15.40 -0.95 -5.85
N TYR A 17 -16.21 -1.37 -6.81
CA TYR A 17 -16.60 -2.76 -6.92
C TYR A 17 -15.39 -3.68 -7.08
N GLN A 18 -14.43 -3.28 -7.91
CA GLN A 18 -13.21 -4.06 -8.13
C GLN A 18 -12.36 -4.14 -6.86
N LEU A 19 -12.20 -3.04 -6.13
CA LEU A 19 -11.52 -3.01 -4.83
C LEU A 19 -12.14 -3.98 -3.83
N GLU A 20 -13.48 -3.96 -3.74
CA GLU A 20 -14.23 -4.86 -2.87
C GLU A 20 -14.05 -6.32 -3.28
N ARG A 21 -14.07 -6.61 -4.58
CA ARG A 21 -13.81 -7.95 -5.11
C ARG A 21 -12.40 -8.44 -4.79
N ASP A 22 -11.40 -7.59 -4.91
CA ASP A 22 -10.01 -7.94 -4.58
C ASP A 22 -9.84 -8.20 -3.08
N ALA A 23 -10.50 -7.41 -2.23
CA ALA A 23 -10.53 -7.65 -0.79
C ALA A 23 -11.20 -8.98 -0.43
N ASN A 24 -12.31 -9.32 -1.10
CA ASN A 24 -12.97 -10.61 -0.91
C ASN A 24 -12.10 -11.78 -1.39
N ALA A 25 -11.36 -11.61 -2.47
CA ALA A 25 -10.43 -12.64 -2.95
C ALA A 25 -9.30 -12.92 -1.94
N ILE A 26 -8.83 -11.89 -1.22
CA ILE A 26 -7.89 -12.08 -0.11
C ILE A 26 -8.53 -12.93 1.00
N ALA A 27 -9.77 -12.61 1.39
CA ALA A 27 -10.49 -13.38 2.40
C ALA A 27 -10.67 -14.84 2.01
N GLN A 28 -11.03 -15.10 0.76
CA GLN A 28 -11.22 -16.46 0.25
C GLN A 28 -9.92 -17.28 0.26
N LYS A 29 -8.81 -16.64 -0.09
CA LYS A 29 -7.51 -17.31 -0.17
C LYS A 29 -6.87 -17.51 1.21
N THR A 30 -6.90 -16.49 2.05
CA THR A 30 -6.24 -16.55 3.36
C THR A 30 -7.13 -17.16 4.44
N ARG A 31 -8.46 -17.10 4.29
CA ARG A 31 -9.45 -17.51 5.31
C ARG A 31 -9.24 -16.85 6.68
N ARG A 32 -8.53 -15.72 6.71
CA ARG A 32 -8.24 -14.96 7.92
C ARG A 32 -9.10 -13.72 8.07
N GLY A 33 -9.35 -13.05 6.96
CA GLY A 33 -10.15 -11.83 6.95
C GLY A 33 -10.11 -11.14 5.60
N LYS A 34 -11.04 -10.23 5.43
CA LYS A 34 -11.13 -9.40 4.24
C LYS A 34 -10.05 -8.33 4.25
N GLY A 35 -9.57 -7.94 3.08
CA GLY A 35 -8.66 -6.81 2.94
C GLY A 35 -9.21 -5.57 3.65
N ASN A 36 -8.37 -4.88 4.42
CA ASN A 36 -8.75 -3.72 5.22
C ASN A 36 -7.83 -2.51 5.00
N LEU A 37 -6.82 -2.68 4.18
CA LEU A 37 -5.81 -1.67 3.89
C LEU A 37 -5.74 -1.44 2.39
N ILE A 38 -5.67 -0.19 1.97
CA ILE A 38 -5.44 0.21 0.58
C ILE A 38 -4.27 1.18 0.55
N ILE A 39 -3.31 0.90 -0.32
CA ILE A 39 -2.24 1.82 -0.67
C ILE A 39 -2.42 2.14 -2.15
N CYS A 40 -2.51 3.40 -2.49
CA CYS A 40 -2.76 3.83 -3.86
C CYS A 40 -1.91 5.04 -4.24
N SER A 41 -1.81 5.29 -5.53
CA SER A 41 -1.23 6.51 -6.05
C SER A 41 -2.17 7.72 -5.85
N ALA A 42 -1.62 8.92 -5.98
CA ALA A 42 -2.39 10.17 -5.83
C ALA A 42 -3.57 10.25 -6.83
N ASP A 43 -3.38 9.81 -8.07
CA ASP A 43 -4.42 9.85 -9.09
C ASP A 43 -5.59 8.90 -8.78
N VAL A 44 -5.27 7.70 -8.28
CA VAL A 44 -6.29 6.74 -7.84
C VAL A 44 -7.04 7.29 -6.62
N ALA A 45 -6.36 7.93 -5.69
CA ALA A 45 -6.99 8.57 -4.54
C ALA A 45 -7.95 9.68 -4.97
N SER A 46 -7.54 10.51 -5.93
CA SER A 46 -8.39 11.55 -6.50
C SER A 46 -9.64 10.98 -7.20
N ALA A 47 -9.48 9.86 -7.90
CA ALA A 47 -10.61 9.16 -8.52
C ALA A 47 -11.59 8.61 -7.48
N LEU A 48 -11.09 8.06 -6.37
CA LEU A 48 -11.92 7.59 -5.26
C LEU A 48 -12.65 8.75 -4.55
N GLN A 49 -12.00 9.89 -4.44
CA GLN A 49 -12.63 11.11 -3.92
C GLN A 49 -13.76 11.60 -4.82
N MET A 50 -13.53 11.64 -6.13
CA MET A 50 -14.54 12.04 -7.09
C MET A 50 -15.76 11.10 -7.10
N ALA A 51 -15.57 9.84 -6.74
CA ALA A 51 -16.67 8.90 -6.53
C ALA A 51 -17.53 9.25 -5.30
N GLY A 52 -17.11 10.20 -4.48
CA GLY A 52 -17.83 10.64 -3.27
C GLY A 52 -17.89 9.59 -2.16
N VAL A 53 -16.95 8.67 -2.12
CA VAL A 53 -16.99 7.50 -1.22
C VAL A 53 -15.82 7.49 -0.25
N LEU A 54 -14.83 8.35 -0.46
CA LEU A 54 -13.69 8.50 0.43
C LEU A 54 -13.98 9.57 1.47
N ASP A 55 -14.18 9.16 2.71
CA ASP A 55 -14.29 10.06 3.85
C ASP A 55 -12.89 10.52 4.25
N TYR A 56 -12.63 11.80 4.08
CA TYR A 56 -11.35 12.41 4.42
C TYR A 56 -11.09 12.45 5.91
N ALA A 57 -9.89 12.07 6.32
CA ALA A 57 -9.44 12.17 7.70
C ALA A 57 -9.58 13.57 8.33
N PRO A 58 -9.47 14.70 7.60
CA PRO A 58 -9.69 16.03 8.15
C PRO A 58 -11.08 16.28 8.71
N ALA A 59 -12.08 15.60 8.18
CA ALA A 59 -13.44 15.69 8.71
C ALA A 59 -13.59 15.00 10.08
N LEU A 60 -12.65 14.14 10.42
CA LEU A 60 -12.68 13.29 11.62
C LEU A 60 -11.69 13.74 12.71
N SER A 61 -10.73 14.60 12.39
CA SER A 61 -9.68 15.01 13.34
C SER A 61 -9.23 16.44 13.12
N SER A 62 -9.31 17.27 14.15
CA SER A 62 -8.79 18.64 14.16
C SER A 62 -7.26 18.73 14.22
N ASN A 63 -6.57 17.63 14.48
CA ASN A 63 -5.11 17.54 14.55
C ASN A 63 -4.58 16.60 13.46
N LEU A 64 -4.43 17.15 12.26
CA LEU A 64 -3.66 16.49 11.21
C LEU A 64 -2.18 16.75 11.44
N ASN A 65 -1.53 15.80 12.07
CA ASN A 65 -0.09 15.67 11.91
C ASN A 65 0.16 15.04 10.53
N VAL A 66 0.40 15.89 9.56
CA VAL A 66 0.98 15.46 8.28
C VAL A 66 2.37 14.95 8.61
N ASP A 67 2.59 13.67 8.44
CA ASP A 67 3.91 13.10 8.57
C ASP A 67 4.78 13.70 7.44
N ASP A 68 5.86 14.39 7.81
CA ASP A 68 6.82 15.02 6.88
C ASP A 68 7.48 14.02 5.92
N THR A 69 7.28 12.72 6.14
CA THR A 69 7.78 11.65 5.26
C THR A 69 6.89 11.36 4.04
N GLY A 70 5.80 12.07 3.88
CA GLY A 70 4.93 11.96 2.71
C GLY A 70 3.97 10.75 2.72
N ASN A 71 3.96 10.00 3.78
CA ASN A 71 3.03 8.87 3.95
C ASN A 71 1.71 9.39 4.52
N THR A 72 0.85 9.87 3.66
CA THR A 72 -0.41 10.49 4.07
C THR A 72 -1.52 9.45 4.19
N PHE A 73 -2.03 9.29 5.39
CA PHE A 73 -3.33 8.64 5.60
C PHE A 73 -4.41 9.54 5.01
N ALA A 74 -5.05 9.10 3.94
CA ALA A 74 -6.05 9.90 3.24
C ALA A 74 -7.44 9.83 3.89
N GLY A 75 -7.78 8.71 4.49
CA GLY A 75 -9.09 8.53 5.10
C GLY A 75 -9.56 7.09 5.11
N VAL A 76 -10.84 6.91 5.36
CA VAL A 76 -11.50 5.60 5.38
C VAL A 76 -12.48 5.51 4.23
N LEU A 77 -12.33 4.48 3.42
CA LEU A 77 -13.22 4.19 2.32
C LEU A 77 -14.33 3.26 2.79
N ASN A 78 -15.57 3.70 2.61
CA ASN A 78 -16.77 2.91 2.92
C ASN A 78 -16.83 2.39 4.38
N GLY A 79 -16.19 3.10 5.33
CA GLY A 79 -16.12 2.68 6.73
C GLY A 79 -15.30 1.41 7.00
N LYS A 80 -14.64 0.83 5.97
CA LYS A 80 -13.97 -0.48 6.07
C LYS A 80 -12.49 -0.42 5.73
N PHE A 81 -12.11 0.34 4.71
CA PHE A 81 -10.75 0.34 4.19
C PHE A 81 -10.00 1.59 4.64
N ARG A 82 -8.85 1.42 5.24
CA ARG A 82 -7.91 2.51 5.49
C ARG A 82 -7.12 2.79 4.22
N VAL A 83 -7.21 4.00 3.72
CA VAL A 83 -6.55 4.42 2.48
C VAL A 83 -5.32 5.23 2.81
N TYR A 84 -4.20 4.80 2.26
CA TYR A 84 -2.92 5.50 2.33
C TYR A 84 -2.51 5.90 0.91
N VAL A 85 -2.09 7.13 0.75
CA VAL A 85 -1.62 7.66 -0.53
C VAL A 85 -0.11 7.70 -0.52
N ASP A 86 0.49 7.07 -1.53
CA ASP A 86 1.92 7.22 -1.81
C ASP A 86 2.09 8.27 -2.91
N PRO A 87 2.56 9.48 -2.57
CA PRO A 87 2.73 10.55 -3.56
C PRO A 87 3.86 10.27 -4.54
N TYR A 88 4.76 9.34 -4.23
CA TYR A 88 5.92 9.02 -5.07
C TYR A 88 5.73 7.79 -5.95
N ALA A 89 4.68 7.00 -5.73
CA ALA A 89 4.45 5.74 -6.45
C ALA A 89 4.05 5.93 -7.90
N ALA A 90 3.49 7.08 -8.22
CA ALA A 90 2.97 7.35 -9.55
C ALA A 90 3.88 8.30 -10.26
N ASN A 91 4.62 7.79 -11.15
CA ASN A 91 5.38 8.61 -12.02
C ASN A 91 4.80 8.57 -13.41
N VAL A 92 4.59 9.70 -14.03
CA VAL A 92 4.52 10.02 -15.45
C VAL A 92 4.12 8.88 -16.43
N SER A 93 4.06 7.62 -16.00
CA SER A 93 3.63 6.51 -16.82
C SER A 93 2.11 6.36 -16.76
N ALA A 94 1.49 6.09 -17.89
CA ALA A 94 0.06 5.86 -18.04
C ALA A 94 -0.52 4.70 -17.19
N SER A 95 0.28 4.13 -16.30
CA SER A 95 -0.10 2.97 -15.48
C SER A 95 -0.04 3.32 -14.01
N GLN A 96 -1.20 3.43 -13.42
CA GLN A 96 -1.38 3.62 -11.98
C GLN A 96 -1.61 2.28 -11.30
N TYR A 97 -1.29 2.20 -10.02
CA TYR A 97 -1.45 0.99 -9.23
C TYR A 97 -2.15 1.28 -7.92
N TYR A 98 -2.91 0.31 -7.45
CA TYR A 98 -3.31 0.23 -6.06
C TYR A 98 -2.98 -1.15 -5.50
N VAL A 99 -2.77 -1.20 -4.21
CA VAL A 99 -2.53 -2.44 -3.46
C VAL A 99 -3.59 -2.56 -2.40
N VAL A 100 -4.33 -3.66 -2.44
CA VAL A 100 -5.24 -4.05 -1.36
C VAL A 100 -4.51 -5.05 -0.47
N GLY A 101 -4.54 -4.83 0.84
CA GLY A 101 -3.89 -5.68 1.82
C GLY A 101 -4.78 -6.02 2.98
N TYR A 102 -4.41 -7.09 3.67
CA TYR A 102 -5.00 -7.48 4.94
C TYR A 102 -3.96 -7.43 6.05
N LYS A 103 -4.33 -6.80 7.15
CA LYS A 103 -3.58 -6.83 8.41
C LYS A 103 -4.56 -7.15 9.55
N GLY A 104 -4.30 -8.23 10.26
CA GLY A 104 -5.06 -8.62 11.44
C GLY A 104 -4.73 -7.80 12.67
N THR A 105 -5.44 -8.07 13.75
CA THR A 105 -5.21 -7.42 15.06
C THR A 105 -3.95 -7.92 15.75
N SER A 106 -3.58 -9.17 15.52
CA SER A 106 -2.34 -9.75 16.06
C SER A 106 -1.12 -9.20 15.30
N PRO A 107 0.01 -8.91 15.99
CA PRO A 107 1.26 -8.52 15.36
C PRO A 107 1.78 -9.55 14.34
N TYR A 108 1.45 -10.83 14.54
CA TYR A 108 1.89 -11.93 13.67
C TYR A 108 0.95 -12.21 12.50
N ASP A 109 -0.22 -11.62 12.48
CA ASP A 109 -1.21 -11.78 11.41
C ASP A 109 -1.02 -10.71 10.33
N SER A 110 0.08 -10.81 9.62
CA SER A 110 0.46 -9.91 8.54
C SER A 110 1.23 -10.68 7.46
N GLY A 111 1.17 -10.20 6.25
CA GLY A 111 1.90 -10.78 5.12
C GLY A 111 3.33 -10.29 4.98
N LEU A 112 3.69 -9.18 5.64
CA LEU A 112 5.00 -8.55 5.56
C LEU A 112 5.38 -8.03 6.93
N PHE A 113 6.62 -8.31 7.35
CA PHE A 113 7.18 -7.87 8.62
C PHE A 113 8.37 -6.95 8.35
N TYR A 114 8.34 -5.79 8.94
CA TYR A 114 9.46 -4.86 8.99
C TYR A 114 10.07 -4.92 10.38
N CYS A 115 11.33 -5.32 10.46
CA CYS A 115 12.06 -5.53 11.70
C CYS A 115 13.24 -4.56 11.77
N PRO A 116 13.08 -3.35 12.29
CA PRO A 116 14.17 -2.42 12.48
C PRO A 116 15.06 -2.90 13.63
N TYR A 117 16.34 -3.11 13.34
CA TYR A 117 17.33 -3.48 14.34
C TYR A 117 18.06 -2.24 14.90
N VAL A 118 18.47 -1.35 14.01
CA VAL A 118 19.08 -0.08 14.37
C VAL A 118 18.24 1.04 13.74
N PRO A 119 17.70 1.97 14.52
CA PRO A 119 16.98 3.11 13.98
C PRO A 119 17.88 3.99 13.13
N LEU A 120 17.31 4.89 12.37
CA LEU A 120 18.07 5.84 11.58
C LEU A 120 18.94 6.72 12.51
N GLN A 121 20.24 6.63 12.36
CA GLN A 121 21.20 7.36 13.15
C GLN A 121 22.03 8.28 12.25
N MET A 122 22.16 9.53 12.66
CA MET A 122 23.08 10.48 12.04
C MET A 122 24.45 10.40 12.73
N VAL A 123 25.48 10.27 11.92
CA VAL A 123 26.89 10.28 12.36
C VAL A 123 27.57 11.48 11.74
N ARG A 124 28.22 12.28 12.56
CA ARG A 124 29.06 13.40 12.12
C ARG A 124 30.52 13.04 12.33
N ALA A 125 31.34 13.32 11.35
CA ALA A 125 32.79 13.14 11.40
C ALA A 125 33.48 14.29 10.67
N VAL A 126 34.72 14.58 11.05
CA VAL A 126 35.55 15.51 10.33
C VAL A 126 36.56 14.73 9.49
N GLY A 127 36.70 15.10 8.23
CA GLY A 127 37.63 14.45 7.31
C GLY A 127 39.08 14.71 7.73
N GLN A 128 39.88 13.63 7.80
CA GLN A 128 41.28 13.73 8.24
C GLN A 128 42.15 14.65 7.36
N ASN A 129 41.91 14.66 6.05
CA ASN A 129 42.76 15.36 5.09
C ASN A 129 42.23 16.74 4.67
N SER A 130 40.93 17.00 4.83
CA SER A 130 40.31 18.22 4.32
C SER A 130 39.66 19.08 5.40
N PHE A 131 39.61 18.61 6.64
CA PHE A 131 38.85 19.22 7.75
C PHE A 131 37.38 19.55 7.45
N GLN A 132 36.87 19.02 6.36
CA GLN A 132 35.46 19.21 5.98
C GLN A 132 34.55 18.36 6.83
N PRO A 133 33.41 18.89 7.28
CA PRO A 133 32.40 18.09 7.98
C PRO A 133 31.79 17.08 7.05
N LYS A 134 31.71 15.82 7.50
CA LYS A 134 31.05 14.71 6.82
C LYS A 134 29.86 14.29 7.66
N ILE A 135 28.70 14.18 7.03
CA ILE A 135 27.48 13.69 7.66
C ILE A 135 27.09 12.39 6.97
N GLY A 136 26.90 11.35 7.76
CA GLY A 136 26.44 10.05 7.30
C GLY A 136 25.19 9.62 8.04
N PHE A 137 24.28 8.97 7.34
CA PHE A 137 23.11 8.31 7.93
C PHE A 137 23.28 6.82 7.82
N LYS A 138 23.02 6.11 8.91
CA LYS A 138 23.05 4.66 8.93
C LYS A 138 21.79 4.08 9.57
N THR A 139 21.33 2.98 9.04
CA THR A 139 20.26 2.18 9.61
C THR A 139 20.49 0.70 9.33
N ARG A 140 19.93 -0.16 10.15
CA ARG A 140 19.90 -1.61 9.90
C ARG A 140 18.49 -2.12 10.12
N TYR A 141 17.94 -2.77 9.14
CA TYR A 141 16.60 -3.34 9.20
C TYR A 141 16.55 -4.67 8.43
N GLY A 142 15.60 -5.49 8.79
CA GLY A 142 15.23 -6.67 8.05
C GLY A 142 13.80 -6.54 7.55
N MET A 143 13.53 -7.07 6.37
CA MET A 143 12.16 -7.24 5.89
C MET A 143 11.96 -8.72 5.58
N VAL A 144 10.89 -9.28 6.11
CA VAL A 144 10.55 -10.69 5.94
C VAL A 144 9.12 -10.81 5.49
N GLN A 145 8.91 -11.60 4.46
CA GLN A 145 7.57 -11.99 4.03
C GLN A 145 7.12 -13.22 4.84
N ASN A 146 5.83 -13.27 5.15
CA ASN A 146 5.27 -14.44 5.81
C ASN A 146 5.36 -15.66 4.89
N PRO A 147 6.11 -16.72 5.26
CA PRO A 147 6.31 -17.88 4.39
C PRO A 147 5.03 -18.67 4.14
N PHE A 148 4.08 -18.63 5.08
CA PHE A 148 2.78 -19.30 4.94
C PHE A 148 1.77 -18.54 4.12
N ALA A 149 2.10 -17.34 3.69
CA ALA A 149 1.23 -16.48 2.90
C ALA A 149 1.59 -16.46 1.40
N THR A 150 2.53 -17.30 0.97
CA THR A 150 2.92 -17.46 -0.42
C THR A 150 2.15 -18.56 -1.12
N SER A 151 1.85 -18.38 -2.39
CA SER A 151 1.26 -19.41 -3.25
C SER A 151 2.15 -19.71 -4.44
N ASP A 152 2.13 -20.94 -4.89
CA ASP A 152 2.87 -21.42 -6.07
C ASP A 152 2.28 -21.01 -7.41
N GLY A 153 1.32 -20.10 -7.42
CA GLY A 153 0.55 -19.78 -8.63
C GLY A 153 -0.74 -20.57 -8.73
N ASP A 154 -0.76 -21.81 -8.31
CA ASP A 154 -1.94 -22.68 -8.28
C ASP A 154 -2.80 -22.51 -7.01
N GLY A 155 -2.40 -21.59 -6.15
CA GLY A 155 -3.12 -21.32 -4.89
C GLY A 155 -2.71 -22.21 -3.72
N ALA A 156 -1.78 -23.15 -3.93
CA ALA A 156 -1.21 -23.94 -2.84
C ALA A 156 -0.28 -23.11 -1.96
N LEU A 157 -0.31 -23.35 -0.66
CA LEU A 157 0.61 -22.72 0.27
C LEU A 157 2.01 -23.30 0.07
N ASP A 158 2.98 -22.43 -0.14
CA ASP A 158 4.38 -22.80 -0.17
C ASP A 158 5.04 -22.51 1.17
N ASN A 159 5.49 -23.55 1.85
CA ASN A 159 6.23 -23.46 3.11
C ASN A 159 7.76 -23.54 2.94
N SER A 160 8.27 -23.43 1.73
CA SER A 160 9.72 -23.42 1.49
C SER A 160 10.41 -22.12 1.95
N GLY A 161 9.65 -21.11 2.35
CA GLY A 161 10.19 -19.83 2.85
C GLY A 161 10.87 -18.95 1.79
N ALA A 162 11.09 -19.47 0.60
CA ALA A 162 11.72 -18.76 -0.50
C ALA A 162 10.66 -18.25 -1.48
N VAL A 163 10.62 -16.94 -1.66
CA VAL A 163 9.79 -16.35 -2.72
C VAL A 163 10.55 -16.50 -4.03
N ALA A 164 10.32 -17.58 -4.74
CA ALA A 164 10.79 -17.71 -6.12
C ALA A 164 10.08 -16.69 -7.02
N ALA A 165 10.74 -16.30 -8.09
CA ALA A 165 10.15 -15.40 -9.09
C ALA A 165 8.81 -15.95 -9.58
N GLY A 166 7.72 -15.20 -9.40
CA GLY A 166 6.37 -15.61 -9.79
C GLY A 166 5.44 -15.97 -8.62
N LYS A 167 5.94 -16.16 -7.42
CA LYS A 167 5.10 -16.42 -6.24
C LYS A 167 4.49 -15.12 -5.70
N ALA A 168 3.19 -15.14 -5.43
CA ALA A 168 2.45 -13.99 -4.96
C ALA A 168 2.12 -14.10 -3.46
N ASN A 169 2.24 -13.01 -2.73
CA ASN A 169 1.79 -12.95 -1.36
C ASN A 169 0.26 -12.93 -1.31
N LEU A 170 -0.35 -13.88 -0.58
CA LEU A 170 -1.80 -14.01 -0.49
C LEU A 170 -2.48 -12.88 0.30
N TYR A 171 -1.73 -12.20 1.16
CA TYR A 171 -2.24 -11.09 1.98
C TYR A 171 -2.36 -9.78 1.20
N TYR A 172 -1.73 -9.68 0.03
CA TYR A 172 -1.70 -8.46 -0.77
C TYR A 172 -2.06 -8.74 -2.23
N ARG A 173 -2.79 -7.81 -2.83
CA ARG A 173 -3.09 -7.82 -4.26
C ARG A 173 -2.73 -6.47 -4.85
N ARG A 174 -1.81 -6.49 -5.81
CA ARG A 174 -1.47 -5.32 -6.61
C ARG A 174 -2.28 -5.35 -7.91
N VAL A 175 -2.98 -4.29 -8.18
CA VAL A 175 -3.80 -4.14 -9.39
C VAL A 175 -3.35 -2.91 -10.16
N LYS A 176 -3.21 -3.09 -11.47
CA LYS A 176 -2.91 -2.01 -12.39
C LYS A 176 -4.20 -1.34 -12.82
N VAL A 177 -4.25 -0.02 -12.70
CA VAL A 177 -5.36 0.80 -13.17
C VAL A 177 -4.94 1.48 -14.45
N THR A 178 -5.71 1.29 -15.50
CA THR A 178 -5.49 1.90 -16.81
C THR A 178 -6.69 2.76 -17.18
N ASN A 179 -6.49 3.74 -18.05
CA ASN A 179 -7.55 4.63 -18.53
C ASN A 179 -8.24 5.44 -17.42
N LEU A 180 -7.45 5.96 -16.49
CA LEU A 180 -7.92 6.89 -15.48
C LEU A 180 -8.20 8.28 -16.06
N MET A 181 -7.55 8.59 -17.17
CA MET A 181 -7.76 9.81 -17.97
C MET A 181 -8.16 9.43 -19.38
#